data_7d0983e0d1cabd790a0ce7a0773c0aa2
#
_entry.id   7d0983e0d1cabd790a0ce7a0773c0aa2
#
_cell.length_a   1.000
_cell.length_b   1.000
_cell.length_c   1.000
_cell.angle_alpha   90.00
_cell.angle_beta   90.00
_cell.angle_gamma   90.00
#
_symmetry.space_group_name_H-M   'P 1'
#
loop_
_entity.id
_entity.type
_entity.pdbx_description
1 polymer ?
#
loop_
_entity_poly.entity_id
_entity_poly.type
_entity_poly.pdbx_seq_one_letter_code
_entity_poly.pdbx_strand_id
1 'polypeptide(L)'
;MLVAMSISATPASLSYADADARLSGALSAAFESEGESSDYDSVLFFDGDLAVDGDFLDAVNALRSGDDEDDVELIVITGNLTVNGPIALYEDQPGLYVGGRTEAETLEAGDCEIYIHDGAFTHLVYGYYNHGWLRTGTVETPWVIDFEHAMDVHAVGGRWVDNLGDAKDADYTKPGIVEAFVPEVVNAEDRCLDVDAFLDRLRAGLPVLRPGARTAAESAEADVSRSRTDRVEHLDLTDRKLKEFPAEVLQMPWLHTLILDGNPIGELPEALGTLTRLEHLSVRNCELTALPESIGDLAALRVLCVAGNRDTDLDTVEFTLPAAIGRLTALEELDISYLSVSVDTESGSEWNLPEVTRFVLPDAFGDLVALRKLVADGTDVVFPDSAHGLAAVEEVSITGGSHYFLRTFPEAVTTFPNLRRLDLSGNYFDTVPDSLLRLTRLEELDLGDSLGLLRDPLPDLGRLPALRVLGFGGYSRRSSTPLPSHDFLRELFAMELPGLEELRISRWQRNTKRLKLKPEHFAGIGTFRRLRIVDLRFNQLNDLPADFDTLPDLAVANLYGNLFPGAVRDRITAAHPTAQIDFE
;
A
#
# COMPACT_ATOMS: atom_id res chain seq x y z
N MET A 1 3.91 39.60 34.61
CA MET A 1 2.60 39.65 35.31
C MET A 1 2.10 38.23 35.17
N LEU A 2 2.14 37.43 36.25
CA LEU A 2 1.61 36.08 36.25
C LEU A 2 0.11 36.19 35.95
N VAL A 3 -0.33 35.78 34.77
CA VAL A 3 -1.75 35.54 34.46
C VAL A 3 -2.14 34.39 35.41
N ALA A 4 -3.10 34.60 36.27
CA ALA A 4 -3.58 33.55 37.16
C ALA A 4 -4.31 32.54 36.26
N MET A 5 -3.71 31.35 36.09
CA MET A 5 -4.38 30.23 35.47
C MET A 5 -5.65 29.91 36.22
N SER A 6 -6.77 29.75 35.53
CA SER A 6 -8.03 29.39 36.16
C SER A 6 -8.71 28.26 35.37
N ILE A 7 -9.24 27.29 36.08
CA ILE A 7 -10.01 26.18 35.52
C ILE A 7 -11.42 26.22 36.11
N SER A 8 -12.43 26.00 35.27
CA SER A 8 -13.82 26.25 35.62
C SER A 8 -14.55 25.10 36.32
N ALA A 9 -13.93 23.93 36.43
CA ALA A 9 -14.58 22.73 36.99
C ALA A 9 -13.64 21.93 37.91
N THR A 10 -14.21 21.11 38.79
CA THR A 10 -13.47 20.19 39.65
C THR A 10 -13.59 18.79 39.09
N PRO A 11 -12.47 18.11 38.79
CA PRO A 11 -12.50 16.74 38.25
C PRO A 11 -12.84 15.70 39.31
N ALA A 12 -13.26 14.52 38.83
CA ALA A 12 -13.32 13.30 39.61
C ALA A 12 -12.19 12.36 39.14
N SER A 13 -11.51 11.69 40.07
CA SER A 13 -10.59 10.59 39.72
C SER A 13 -11.39 9.30 39.61
N LEU A 14 -11.26 8.61 38.49
CA LEU A 14 -12.00 7.37 38.15
C LEU A 14 -11.04 6.32 37.60
N SER A 15 -11.46 5.06 37.68
CA SER A 15 -10.87 4.03 36.80
C SER A 15 -11.35 4.22 35.36
N TYR A 16 -10.60 3.69 34.38
CA TYR A 16 -11.03 3.71 32.97
C TYR A 16 -12.41 3.06 32.78
N ALA A 17 -12.63 1.88 33.38
CA ALA A 17 -13.90 1.17 33.30
C ALA A 17 -15.09 1.97 33.86
N ASP A 18 -14.89 2.74 34.97
CA ASP A 18 -15.96 3.57 35.53
C ASP A 18 -16.22 4.81 34.66
N ALA A 19 -15.19 5.37 34.04
CA ALA A 19 -15.31 6.48 33.10
C ALA A 19 -16.02 6.06 31.83
N ASP A 20 -15.62 4.94 31.23
CA ASP A 20 -16.24 4.39 30.02
C ASP A 20 -17.70 3.98 30.25
N ALA A 21 -18.01 3.38 31.40
CA ALA A 21 -19.39 3.06 31.78
C ALA A 21 -20.27 4.33 31.87
N ARG A 22 -19.73 5.45 32.37
CA ARG A 22 -20.46 6.75 32.39
C ARG A 22 -20.73 7.30 31.00
N LEU A 23 -19.85 7.04 30.05
CA LEU A 23 -19.94 7.44 28.65
C LEU A 23 -20.61 6.38 27.76
N SER A 24 -21.17 5.31 28.37
CA SER A 24 -21.87 4.24 27.65
C SER A 24 -21.02 3.54 26.58
N GLY A 25 -19.72 3.35 26.84
CA GLY A 25 -18.77 2.70 25.93
C GLY A 25 -18.10 3.62 24.92
N ALA A 26 -18.23 4.95 25.07
CA ALA A 26 -17.66 5.88 24.08
C ALA A 26 -16.13 5.98 24.16
N LEU A 27 -15.53 5.78 25.36
CA LEU A 27 -14.07 5.74 25.48
C LEU A 27 -13.49 4.52 24.76
N SER A 28 -14.05 3.35 25.05
CA SER A 28 -13.65 2.12 24.36
C SER A 28 -13.78 2.26 22.84
N ALA A 29 -14.88 2.86 22.37
CA ALA A 29 -15.05 3.10 20.93
C ALA A 29 -14.06 4.11 20.33
N ALA A 30 -13.52 5.05 21.13
CA ALA A 30 -12.57 6.05 20.69
C ALA A 30 -11.11 5.54 20.71
N PHE A 31 -10.75 4.73 21.71
CA PHE A 31 -9.38 4.35 22.03
C PHE A 31 -9.07 2.85 21.79
N GLU A 32 -10.05 1.97 21.67
CA GLU A 32 -9.77 0.57 21.35
C GLU A 32 -9.47 0.42 19.85
N SER A 33 -8.20 0.21 19.51
CA SER A 33 -7.78 -0.43 18.28
C SER A 33 -7.67 -1.93 18.54
N GLU A 34 -8.50 -2.74 17.85
CA GLU A 34 -8.43 -4.20 17.71
C GLU A 34 -7.73 -4.99 18.84
N GLY A 35 -8.42 -5.18 19.98
CA GLY A 35 -8.11 -6.24 20.94
C GLY A 35 -7.08 -5.94 22.02
N GLU A 36 -6.46 -4.80 22.03
CA GLU A 36 -5.67 -4.31 23.16
C GLU A 36 -6.51 -3.30 23.96
N SER A 37 -6.81 -3.64 25.23
CA SER A 37 -7.38 -2.67 26.16
C SER A 37 -6.36 -1.56 26.34
N SER A 38 -6.78 -0.28 26.18
CA SER A 38 -5.94 0.85 26.55
C SER A 38 -5.47 0.66 28.00
N ASP A 39 -4.15 0.69 28.23
CA ASP A 39 -3.52 0.48 29.53
C ASP A 39 -3.73 1.65 30.52
N TYR A 40 -4.87 2.36 30.42
CA TYR A 40 -5.18 3.50 31.27
C TYR A 40 -5.81 3.05 32.60
N ASP A 41 -5.06 3.12 33.68
CA ASP A 41 -5.55 2.81 35.02
C ASP A 41 -6.18 4.05 35.71
N SER A 42 -5.69 5.27 35.40
CA SER A 42 -6.02 6.53 36.09
C SER A 42 -6.64 7.57 35.16
N VAL A 43 -7.90 7.91 35.37
CA VAL A 43 -8.67 8.87 34.56
C VAL A 43 -9.05 10.11 35.37
N LEU A 44 -8.70 11.28 34.85
CA LEU A 44 -9.19 12.59 35.39
C LEU A 44 -10.44 13.00 34.62
N PHE A 45 -11.60 12.87 35.25
CA PHE A 45 -12.90 12.98 34.60
C PHE A 45 -13.59 14.32 34.94
N PHE A 46 -13.89 15.10 33.88
CA PHE A 46 -14.67 16.33 33.95
C PHE A 46 -16.07 16.09 33.36
N ASP A 47 -17.12 16.25 34.19
CA ASP A 47 -18.50 16.10 33.76
C ASP A 47 -19.05 17.46 33.32
N GLY A 48 -19.32 17.61 32.00
CA GLY A 48 -19.78 18.82 31.35
C GLY A 48 -18.68 19.64 30.69
N ASP A 49 -18.95 20.92 30.46
CA ASP A 49 -18.06 21.85 29.76
C ASP A 49 -16.87 22.27 30.66
N LEU A 50 -15.71 22.40 30.02
CA LEU A 50 -14.50 22.87 30.70
C LEU A 50 -13.93 24.12 30.03
N ALA A 51 -13.62 25.14 30.79
CA ALA A 51 -12.91 26.32 30.32
C ALA A 51 -11.59 26.52 31.08
N VAL A 52 -10.53 26.78 30.30
CA VAL A 52 -9.15 26.91 30.78
C VAL A 52 -8.55 28.21 30.24
N ASP A 53 -7.95 29.01 31.13
CA ASP A 53 -7.16 30.18 30.77
C ASP A 53 -5.66 29.86 30.82
N GLY A 54 -4.96 30.00 29.70
CA GLY A 54 -3.55 29.70 29.55
C GLY A 54 -3.30 28.31 28.94
N ASP A 55 -2.13 27.72 29.23
CA ASP A 55 -1.79 26.39 28.80
C ASP A 55 -2.67 25.33 29.46
N PHE A 56 -3.20 24.40 28.64
CA PHE A 56 -4.15 23.39 29.10
C PHE A 56 -3.55 22.44 30.13
N LEU A 57 -2.35 21.94 29.86
CA LEU A 57 -1.71 20.94 30.70
C LEU A 57 -1.23 21.56 32.02
N ASP A 58 -0.65 22.77 31.98
CA ASP A 58 -0.25 23.51 33.16
C ASP A 58 -1.44 23.77 34.08
N ALA A 59 -2.59 24.12 33.52
CA ALA A 59 -3.81 24.36 34.27
C ALA A 59 -4.37 23.07 34.91
N VAL A 60 -4.34 21.96 34.22
CA VAL A 60 -4.75 20.64 34.75
C VAL A 60 -3.79 20.19 35.84
N ASN A 61 -2.48 20.30 35.64
CA ASN A 61 -1.47 19.96 36.66
C ASN A 61 -1.58 20.83 37.93
N ALA A 62 -2.01 22.08 37.80
CA ALA A 62 -2.23 22.95 38.97
C ALA A 62 -3.39 22.48 39.88
N LEU A 63 -4.31 21.65 39.39
CA LEU A 63 -5.36 21.03 40.20
C LEU A 63 -4.84 19.87 41.06
N ARG A 64 -3.71 19.31 40.73
CA ARG A 64 -3.05 18.18 41.39
C ARG A 64 -2.21 18.70 42.58
N SER A 65 -2.82 19.24 43.59
CA SER A 65 -2.14 19.69 44.82
C SER A 65 -2.15 18.58 45.87
N GLY A 66 -1.06 17.79 45.96
CA GLY A 66 -0.86 16.79 47.00
C GLY A 66 0.23 15.79 46.63
N ASP A 67 0.83 15.11 47.61
CA ASP A 67 1.85 14.07 47.48
C ASP A 67 1.30 12.75 46.83
N ASP A 68 0.23 12.80 46.05
CA ASP A 68 -0.30 11.66 45.33
C ASP A 68 0.48 11.52 44.01
N GLU A 69 1.45 10.60 44.02
CA GLU A 69 2.30 10.21 42.87
C GLU A 69 1.56 9.40 41.79
N ASP A 70 0.23 9.29 41.84
CA ASP A 70 -0.50 8.60 40.79
C ASP A 70 -0.53 9.48 39.52
N ASP A 71 0.21 9.08 38.52
CA ASP A 71 0.22 9.76 37.22
C ASP A 71 -1.17 9.67 36.57
N VAL A 72 -1.68 10.81 36.12
CA VAL A 72 -2.90 10.86 35.31
C VAL A 72 -2.54 10.37 33.91
N GLU A 73 -3.16 9.29 33.48
CA GLU A 73 -2.89 8.67 32.20
C GLU A 73 -3.88 9.13 31.12
N LEU A 74 -5.11 9.52 31.52
CA LEU A 74 -6.14 9.98 30.60
C LEU A 74 -6.96 11.13 31.20
N ILE A 75 -7.19 12.19 30.42
CA ILE A 75 -8.10 13.28 30.73
C ILE A 75 -9.38 13.12 29.90
N VAL A 76 -10.53 13.11 30.58
CA VAL A 76 -11.85 12.95 29.93
C VAL A 76 -12.71 14.16 30.20
N ILE A 77 -13.22 14.78 29.14
CA ILE A 77 -14.15 15.93 29.20
C ILE A 77 -15.41 15.53 28.44
N THR A 78 -16.55 15.45 29.11
CA THR A 78 -17.79 14.95 28.49
C THR A 78 -18.50 16.02 27.65
N GLY A 79 -18.28 17.29 27.94
CA GLY A 79 -18.84 18.44 27.23
C GLY A 79 -17.84 19.13 26.31
N ASN A 80 -18.01 20.44 26.13
CA ASN A 80 -17.12 21.28 25.35
C ASN A 80 -15.86 21.65 26.13
N LEU A 81 -14.73 21.76 25.39
CA LEU A 81 -13.47 22.27 25.94
C LEU A 81 -13.13 23.62 25.28
N THR A 82 -12.97 24.66 26.11
CA THR A 82 -12.49 25.98 25.64
C THR A 82 -11.17 26.32 26.34
N VAL A 83 -10.10 26.43 25.56
CA VAL A 83 -8.77 26.77 26.07
C VAL A 83 -8.35 28.12 25.48
N ASN A 84 -8.11 29.11 26.34
CA ASN A 84 -7.55 30.40 25.92
C ASN A 84 -6.02 30.32 25.90
N GLY A 85 -5.51 29.40 25.07
CA GLY A 85 -4.11 29.04 24.92
C GLY A 85 -3.93 27.74 24.12
N PRO A 86 -2.74 27.12 24.18
CA PRO A 86 -2.46 25.86 23.52
C PRO A 86 -3.01 24.63 24.29
N ILE A 87 -3.29 23.58 23.55
CA ILE A 87 -3.38 22.19 24.04
C ILE A 87 -2.15 21.50 23.49
N ALA A 88 -1.11 21.32 24.30
CA ALA A 88 0.14 20.69 23.90
C ALA A 88 0.39 19.45 24.78
N LEU A 89 0.35 18.27 24.18
CA LEU A 89 0.50 16.99 24.84
C LEU A 89 1.58 16.19 24.10
N TYR A 90 2.79 16.16 24.69
CA TYR A 90 3.96 15.50 24.14
C TYR A 90 4.31 14.20 24.90
N GLU A 91 5.56 13.78 24.85
CA GLU A 91 6.09 12.59 25.53
C GLU A 91 5.70 12.55 27.03
N ASP A 92 5.34 11.36 27.53
CA ASP A 92 4.96 11.10 28.92
C ASP A 92 3.77 11.96 29.44
N GLN A 93 2.91 12.44 28.53
CA GLN A 93 1.73 13.23 28.86
C GLN A 93 0.46 12.36 28.81
N PRO A 94 -0.61 12.77 29.53
CA PRO A 94 -1.86 12.02 29.51
C PRO A 94 -2.56 12.08 28.15
N GLY A 95 -3.27 11.01 27.81
CA GLY A 95 -4.22 11.01 26.72
C GLY A 95 -5.36 12.01 26.94
N LEU A 96 -6.09 12.38 25.88
CA LEU A 96 -7.18 13.34 25.95
C LEU A 96 -8.42 12.84 25.18
N TYR A 97 -9.56 12.81 25.85
CA TYR A 97 -10.88 12.61 25.25
C TYR A 97 -11.76 13.84 25.44
N VAL A 98 -12.30 14.39 24.35
CA VAL A 98 -13.30 15.47 24.40
C VAL A 98 -14.54 15.05 23.64
N GLY A 99 -15.64 14.84 24.34
CA GLY A 99 -16.92 14.40 23.78
C GLY A 99 -17.73 15.51 23.09
N GLY A 100 -17.40 16.78 23.35
CA GLY A 100 -18.00 17.96 22.72
C GLY A 100 -17.03 18.70 21.79
N ARG A 101 -17.36 19.99 21.50
CA ARG A 101 -16.53 20.86 20.66
C ARG A 101 -15.34 21.40 21.45
N THR A 102 -14.16 21.37 20.83
CA THR A 102 -12.94 21.93 21.36
C THR A 102 -12.60 23.26 20.67
N GLU A 103 -12.28 24.31 21.45
CA GLU A 103 -11.77 25.59 20.94
C GLU A 103 -10.46 25.93 21.64
N ALA A 104 -9.37 26.10 20.85
CA ALA A 104 -8.04 26.42 21.39
C ALA A 104 -7.20 27.23 20.39
N GLU A 105 -6.01 27.64 20.83
CA GLU A 105 -5.02 28.26 19.95
C GLU A 105 -4.40 27.22 19.04
N THR A 106 -3.90 26.13 19.62
CA THR A 106 -3.29 25.00 18.93
C THR A 106 -3.75 23.68 19.53
N LEU A 107 -3.63 22.61 18.76
CA LEU A 107 -3.67 21.22 19.22
C LEU A 107 -2.37 20.56 18.79
N GLU A 108 -1.56 20.14 19.74
CA GLU A 108 -0.24 19.57 19.51
C GLU A 108 -0.18 18.20 20.19
N ALA A 109 -0.05 17.14 19.39
CA ALA A 109 -0.06 15.75 19.81
C ALA A 109 1.32 15.11 19.61
N GLY A 110 1.83 14.44 20.65
CA GLY A 110 3.03 13.61 20.65
C GLY A 110 2.70 12.15 20.94
N ASP A 111 3.41 11.49 21.85
CA ASP A 111 3.27 10.06 22.21
C ASP A 111 1.94 9.68 22.88
N CYS A 112 1.00 10.59 23.00
CA CYS A 112 -0.28 10.36 23.65
C CYS A 112 -1.41 10.13 22.64
N GLU A 113 -2.47 9.48 23.11
CA GLU A 113 -3.68 9.25 22.32
C GLU A 113 -4.67 10.39 22.53
N ILE A 114 -5.10 11.05 21.46
CA ILE A 114 -6.03 12.17 21.52
C ILE A 114 -7.25 11.89 20.65
N TYR A 115 -8.44 12.01 21.27
CA TYR A 115 -9.71 12.02 20.59
C TYR A 115 -10.46 13.33 20.83
N ILE A 116 -10.85 14.00 19.75
CA ILE A 116 -11.66 15.22 19.78
C ILE A 116 -12.85 15.07 18.83
N HIS A 117 -14.07 15.22 19.37
CA HIS A 117 -15.28 15.06 18.55
C HIS A 117 -15.35 16.08 17.42
N ASP A 118 -15.27 17.39 17.74
CA ASP A 118 -15.20 18.50 16.78
C ASP A 118 -14.34 19.63 17.35
N GLY A 119 -13.83 20.54 16.50
CA GLY A 119 -13.00 21.62 17.03
C GLY A 119 -12.79 22.82 16.13
N ALA A 120 -12.22 23.88 16.74
CA ALA A 120 -11.69 25.05 16.04
C ALA A 120 -10.38 25.50 16.68
N PHE A 121 -9.32 25.55 15.86
CA PHE A 121 -7.98 25.94 16.29
C PHE A 121 -7.53 27.15 15.50
N THR A 122 -7.12 28.22 16.20
CA THR A 122 -6.83 29.51 15.56
C THR A 122 -5.53 29.52 14.77
N HIS A 123 -4.59 28.63 15.07
CA HIS A 123 -3.28 28.58 14.42
C HIS A 123 -3.01 27.27 13.71
N LEU A 124 -2.99 26.12 14.41
CA LEU A 124 -2.69 24.83 13.79
C LEU A 124 -3.15 23.63 14.63
N VAL A 125 -3.21 22.48 13.93
CA VAL A 125 -3.18 21.13 14.49
C VAL A 125 -1.85 20.51 14.09
N TYR A 126 -1.08 19.98 15.06
CA TYR A 126 0.25 19.42 14.86
C TYR A 126 0.38 18.03 15.47
N GLY A 127 0.72 17.04 14.65
CA GLY A 127 1.15 15.71 15.08
C GLY A 127 2.67 15.63 15.05
N TYR A 128 3.29 15.39 16.23
CA TYR A 128 4.72 15.22 16.37
C TYR A 128 5.08 13.75 16.50
N TYR A 129 6.13 13.33 15.78
CA TYR A 129 6.70 12.00 15.76
C TYR A 129 6.46 11.23 17.03
N ASN A 130 5.84 10.03 16.96
CA ASN A 130 5.93 8.92 17.89
C ASN A 130 4.74 7.93 17.82
N HIS A 131 4.57 7.09 18.86
CA HIS A 131 3.63 5.96 18.95
C HIS A 131 2.18 6.37 19.29
N GLY A 132 1.92 7.63 19.59
CA GLY A 132 0.58 8.14 19.82
C GLY A 132 -0.25 8.29 18.54
N TRP A 133 -1.53 8.58 18.68
CA TRP A 133 -2.39 8.91 17.57
C TRP A 133 -3.34 10.06 17.88
N LEU A 134 -3.67 10.84 16.85
CA LEU A 134 -4.60 11.95 16.92
C LEU A 134 -5.81 11.67 16.02
N ARG A 135 -6.98 11.51 16.62
CA ARG A 135 -8.24 11.35 15.89
C ARG A 135 -9.19 12.51 16.19
N THR A 136 -9.73 13.12 15.14
CA THR A 136 -10.72 14.17 15.28
C THR A 136 -11.92 13.93 14.37
N GLY A 137 -13.09 14.42 14.77
CA GLY A 137 -14.15 14.71 13.84
C GLY A 137 -13.80 15.97 13.01
N THR A 138 -14.80 16.77 12.65
CA THR A 138 -14.57 17.97 11.84
C THR A 138 -13.88 19.08 12.64
N VAL A 139 -12.70 19.52 12.21
CA VAL A 139 -11.96 20.62 12.84
C VAL A 139 -11.71 21.78 11.86
N GLU A 140 -11.93 22.99 12.33
CA GLU A 140 -11.60 24.23 11.62
C GLU A 140 -10.21 24.70 12.05
N THR A 141 -9.24 24.73 11.13
CA THR A 141 -7.87 25.18 11.42
C THR A 141 -7.21 25.71 10.16
N PRO A 142 -6.36 26.76 10.22
CA PRO A 142 -5.63 27.23 9.04
C PRO A 142 -4.49 26.31 8.60
N TRP A 143 -3.95 25.48 9.53
CA TRP A 143 -2.82 24.60 9.26
C TRP A 143 -2.96 23.27 9.95
N VAL A 144 -2.59 22.19 9.25
CA VAL A 144 -2.30 20.86 9.79
C VAL A 144 -0.87 20.52 9.44
N ILE A 145 -0.05 20.20 10.44
CA ILE A 145 1.34 19.80 10.26
C ILE A 145 1.49 18.39 10.79
N ASP A 146 1.95 17.49 9.94
CA ASP A 146 2.19 16.09 10.26
C ASP A 146 3.71 15.82 10.22
N PHE A 147 4.24 15.25 11.31
CA PHE A 147 5.63 14.81 11.40
C PHE A 147 5.66 13.35 11.87
N GLU A 148 5.48 12.40 10.94
CA GLU A 148 5.46 10.94 11.20
C GLU A 148 4.49 10.52 12.32
N HIS A 149 3.35 11.19 12.46
CA HIS A 149 2.35 10.88 13.47
C HIS A 149 1.13 10.21 12.85
N ALA A 150 0.51 9.26 13.58
CA ALA A 150 -0.75 8.68 13.16
C ALA A 150 -1.88 9.71 13.33
N MET A 151 -2.30 10.37 12.23
CA MET A 151 -3.28 11.45 12.22
C MET A 151 -4.51 11.09 11.38
N ASP A 152 -5.66 10.94 12.06
CA ASP A 152 -6.98 10.88 11.45
C ASP A 152 -7.71 12.21 11.74
N VAL A 153 -7.33 13.26 11.00
CA VAL A 153 -7.80 14.64 11.22
C VAL A 153 -8.61 15.11 10.02
N HIS A 154 -9.90 15.34 10.23
CA HIS A 154 -10.78 15.90 9.22
C HIS A 154 -10.81 17.43 9.28
N ALA A 155 -9.80 18.09 8.69
CA ALA A 155 -9.66 19.54 8.73
C ALA A 155 -10.40 20.23 7.58
N VAL A 156 -11.24 21.22 7.92
CA VAL A 156 -11.94 22.08 6.96
C VAL A 156 -11.18 23.38 6.78
N GLY A 157 -10.79 23.66 5.54
CA GLY A 157 -10.11 24.90 5.14
C GLY A 157 -8.63 24.96 5.54
N GLY A 158 -8.08 23.89 6.14
CA GLY A 158 -6.69 23.82 6.58
C GLY A 158 -5.71 23.50 5.46
N ARG A 159 -4.52 24.10 5.52
CA ARG A 159 -3.38 23.73 4.69
C ARG A 159 -2.63 22.59 5.36
N TRP A 160 -2.52 21.46 4.67
CA TRP A 160 -1.80 20.29 5.17
C TRP A 160 -0.32 20.36 4.79
N VAL A 161 0.57 20.12 5.74
CA VAL A 161 2.02 20.06 5.55
C VAL A 161 2.56 18.78 6.15
N ASP A 162 3.13 17.94 5.30
CA ASP A 162 3.93 16.80 5.70
C ASP A 162 5.33 17.34 6.04
N ASN A 163 5.67 17.34 7.32
CA ASN A 163 6.91 17.94 7.85
C ASN A 163 8.08 16.97 7.90
N LEU A 164 8.02 15.88 7.13
CA LEU A 164 9.18 15.03 6.89
C LEU A 164 10.22 15.84 6.15
N GLY A 165 11.38 16.04 6.75
CA GLY A 165 12.55 16.59 6.08
C GLY A 165 12.93 15.73 4.88
N ASP A 166 13.89 16.17 4.06
CA ASP A 166 14.47 15.35 2.99
C ASP A 166 15.10 14.08 3.58
N ALA A 167 14.26 13.15 4.04
CA ALA A 167 14.66 11.78 4.22
C ALA A 167 15.22 11.30 2.88
N LYS A 168 16.25 10.48 2.91
CA LYS A 168 17.05 10.04 1.75
C LYS A 168 16.28 9.38 0.59
N ASP A 169 14.97 9.30 0.70
CA ASP A 169 14.02 8.85 -0.32
C ASP A 169 13.19 10.05 -0.80
N ALA A 170 13.82 10.83 -1.66
CA ALA A 170 13.51 12.20 -2.08
C ALA A 170 12.21 12.40 -2.89
N ASP A 171 11.17 11.59 -2.73
CA ASP A 171 9.94 11.71 -3.52
C ASP A 171 8.80 12.49 -2.85
N TYR A 172 8.99 13.01 -1.62
CA TYR A 172 7.88 13.56 -0.83
C TYR A 172 7.72 15.08 -0.85
N THR A 173 8.58 15.82 -1.54
CA THR A 173 8.55 17.30 -1.51
C THR A 173 8.47 17.94 -2.89
N LYS A 174 7.24 18.17 -3.37
CA LYS A 174 7.03 19.09 -4.50
C LYS A 174 5.84 20.01 -4.19
N PRO A 175 6.05 21.31 -3.97
CA PRO A 175 7.32 21.99 -3.72
C PRO A 175 7.86 21.65 -2.32
N GLY A 176 9.18 21.49 -2.19
CA GLY A 176 9.83 21.22 -0.92
C GLY A 176 9.56 22.34 0.10
N ILE A 177 9.62 21.99 1.39
CA ILE A 177 9.42 22.94 2.50
C ILE A 177 10.34 24.15 2.32
N VAL A 178 11.61 23.93 1.95
CA VAL A 178 12.61 24.98 1.75
C VAL A 178 12.22 25.98 0.66
N GLU A 179 11.55 25.53 -0.39
CA GLU A 179 11.11 26.35 -1.50
C GLU A 179 9.83 27.11 -1.21
N ALA A 180 8.91 26.51 -0.43
CA ALA A 180 7.59 27.07 -0.18
C ALA A 180 7.56 28.05 1.01
N PHE A 181 8.31 27.73 2.06
CA PHE A 181 8.25 28.50 3.29
C PHE A 181 9.37 29.56 3.39
N VAL A 182 9.14 30.59 4.21
CA VAL A 182 10.17 31.59 4.48
C VAL A 182 11.32 30.96 5.29
N PRO A 183 12.58 31.38 5.09
CA PRO A 183 13.74 30.75 5.73
C PRO A 183 13.70 30.74 7.26
N GLU A 184 12.98 31.70 7.84
CA GLU A 184 12.88 31.88 9.29
C GLU A 184 12.06 30.80 10.00
N VAL A 185 11.29 29.99 9.26
CA VAL A 185 10.51 28.88 9.79
C VAL A 185 11.00 27.53 9.28
N VAL A 186 12.17 27.48 8.66
CA VAL A 186 12.74 26.27 8.10
C VAL A 186 14.03 25.91 8.83
N ASN A 187 14.09 24.70 9.39
CA ASN A 187 15.36 24.12 9.82
C ASN A 187 16.16 23.74 8.57
N ALA A 188 17.26 24.47 8.33
CA ALA A 188 18.05 24.30 7.11
C ALA A 188 18.88 23.00 7.08
N GLU A 189 19.14 22.38 8.26
CA GLU A 189 19.89 21.14 8.38
C GLU A 189 19.01 19.93 8.06
N ASP A 190 17.82 19.90 8.64
CA ASP A 190 16.86 18.79 8.48
C ASP A 190 15.88 19.02 7.31
N ARG A 191 15.86 20.24 6.74
CA ARG A 191 14.97 20.66 5.64
C ARG A 191 13.47 20.51 5.95
N CYS A 192 13.11 20.56 7.22
CA CYS A 192 11.75 20.50 7.75
C CYS A 192 11.32 21.87 8.31
N LEU A 193 10.06 22.02 8.72
CA LEU A 193 9.61 23.20 9.44
C LEU A 193 10.12 23.15 10.90
N ASP A 194 10.65 24.28 11.35
CA ASP A 194 10.76 24.62 12.75
C ASP A 194 9.38 25.09 13.22
N VAL A 195 8.64 24.21 13.89
CA VAL A 195 7.23 24.46 14.25
C VAL A 195 7.11 25.57 15.29
N ASP A 196 8.05 25.74 16.19
CA ASP A 196 8.07 26.83 17.17
C ASP A 196 8.23 28.17 16.45
N ALA A 197 9.20 28.29 15.57
CA ALA A 197 9.40 29.49 14.77
C ALA A 197 8.21 29.78 13.82
N PHE A 198 7.57 28.72 13.34
CA PHE A 198 6.37 28.82 12.52
C PHE A 198 5.20 29.40 13.33
N LEU A 199 4.94 28.87 14.53
CA LEU A 199 3.91 29.37 15.44
C LEU A 199 4.15 30.81 15.87
N ASP A 200 5.39 31.16 16.22
CA ASP A 200 5.75 32.52 16.62
C ASP A 200 5.44 33.52 15.50
N ARG A 201 5.67 33.14 14.23
CA ARG A 201 5.31 34.00 13.09
C ARG A 201 3.80 34.09 12.89
N LEU A 202 3.06 32.99 13.04
CA LEU A 202 1.58 33.03 12.98
C LEU A 202 1.00 33.93 14.05
N ARG A 203 1.48 33.82 15.31
CA ARG A 203 1.08 34.67 16.44
C ARG A 203 1.39 36.15 16.18
N ALA A 204 2.50 36.42 15.51
CA ALA A 204 2.88 37.77 15.09
C ALA A 204 2.11 38.30 13.88
N GLY A 205 1.22 37.50 13.26
CA GLY A 205 0.50 37.85 12.04
C GLY A 205 1.40 37.99 10.81
N LEU A 206 2.58 37.37 10.83
CA LEU A 206 3.55 37.42 9.75
C LEU A 206 3.34 36.26 8.77
N PRO A 207 3.63 36.45 7.46
CA PRO A 207 3.50 35.37 6.49
C PRO A 207 4.54 34.27 6.76
N VAL A 208 4.10 33.00 6.72
CA VAL A 208 4.96 31.82 6.82
C VAL A 208 5.37 31.29 5.46
N LEU A 209 4.59 31.58 4.42
CA LEU A 209 4.91 31.21 3.02
C LEU A 209 5.68 32.34 2.31
N ARG A 210 6.56 31.94 1.39
CA ARG A 210 7.18 32.87 0.43
C ARG A 210 6.11 33.46 -0.50
N PRO A 211 6.30 34.66 -1.03
CA PRO A 211 5.37 35.24 -1.98
C PRO A 211 5.14 34.35 -3.20
N GLY A 212 3.89 33.96 -3.43
CA GLY A 212 3.48 33.09 -4.52
C GLY A 212 3.70 31.60 -4.30
N ALA A 213 4.22 31.17 -3.15
CA ALA A 213 4.27 29.76 -2.77
C ALA A 213 2.87 29.22 -2.49
N ARG A 214 2.68 27.93 -2.80
CA ARG A 214 1.43 27.21 -2.64
C ARG A 214 1.70 25.86 -1.97
N THR A 215 0.75 25.35 -1.22
CA THR A 215 0.77 23.95 -0.78
C THR A 215 0.59 23.00 -1.96
N ALA A 216 0.80 21.70 -1.76
CA ALA A 216 0.57 20.69 -2.80
C ALA A 216 -0.88 20.73 -3.30
N ALA A 217 -1.87 20.83 -2.38
CA ALA A 217 -3.29 20.91 -2.72
C ALA A 217 -3.60 22.20 -3.51
N GLU A 218 -3.16 23.38 -3.05
CA GLU A 218 -3.35 24.66 -3.76
C GLU A 218 -2.67 24.65 -5.15
N SER A 219 -1.56 23.93 -5.28
CA SER A 219 -0.88 23.72 -6.56
C SER A 219 -1.71 22.83 -7.47
N ALA A 220 -2.30 21.76 -6.94
CA ALA A 220 -3.19 20.87 -7.68
C ALA A 220 -4.44 21.62 -8.18
N GLU A 221 -5.12 22.41 -7.34
CA GLU A 221 -6.28 23.23 -7.73
C GLU A 221 -5.91 24.21 -8.88
N ALA A 222 -4.75 24.87 -8.77
CA ALA A 222 -4.27 25.76 -9.81
C ALA A 222 -3.92 25.03 -11.11
N ASP A 223 -3.38 23.81 -11.02
CA ASP A 223 -3.08 22.97 -12.18
C ASP A 223 -4.38 22.47 -12.83
N VAL A 224 -5.38 22.07 -12.08
CA VAL A 224 -6.72 21.71 -12.60
C VAL A 224 -7.35 22.91 -13.30
N SER A 225 -7.36 24.08 -12.68
CA SER A 225 -7.94 25.30 -13.23
C SER A 225 -7.24 25.75 -14.53
N ARG A 226 -5.90 25.63 -14.57
CA ARG A 226 -5.09 25.88 -15.79
C ARG A 226 -5.40 24.84 -16.85
N SER A 227 -5.38 23.56 -16.49
CA SER A 227 -5.66 22.45 -17.39
C SER A 227 -7.04 22.53 -18.02
N ARG A 228 -8.04 22.98 -17.25
CA ARG A 228 -9.37 23.29 -17.75
C ARG A 228 -9.36 24.43 -18.77
N THR A 229 -8.64 25.53 -18.47
CA THR A 229 -8.53 26.70 -19.35
C THR A 229 -7.83 26.34 -20.66
N ASP A 230 -6.75 25.57 -20.58
CA ASP A 230 -5.93 25.15 -21.72
C ASP A 230 -6.53 23.96 -22.47
N ARG A 231 -7.63 23.39 -21.94
CA ARG A 231 -8.33 22.21 -22.49
C ARG A 231 -7.40 21.02 -22.68
N VAL A 232 -6.55 20.73 -21.68
CA VAL A 232 -5.68 19.55 -21.73
C VAL A 232 -6.51 18.27 -21.73
N GLU A 233 -6.04 17.26 -22.45
CA GLU A 233 -6.70 15.95 -22.55
C GLU A 233 -6.15 14.92 -21.54
N HIS A 234 -5.00 15.23 -20.93
CA HIS A 234 -4.30 14.38 -19.98
C HIS A 234 -4.01 15.16 -18.70
N LEU A 235 -4.59 14.73 -17.59
CA LEU A 235 -4.40 15.35 -16.28
C LEU A 235 -3.79 14.34 -15.31
N ASP A 236 -2.61 14.68 -14.80
CA ASP A 236 -1.90 13.91 -13.78
C ASP A 236 -1.79 14.75 -12.50
N LEU A 237 -2.40 14.25 -11.43
CA LEU A 237 -2.42 14.84 -10.11
C LEU A 237 -1.80 13.88 -9.07
N THR A 238 -0.89 13.01 -9.47
CA THR A 238 -0.21 12.06 -8.58
C THR A 238 0.43 12.77 -7.39
N ASP A 239 0.26 12.22 -6.19
CA ASP A 239 0.89 12.66 -4.92
C ASP A 239 0.66 14.14 -4.58
N ARG A 240 -0.54 14.67 -4.87
CA ARG A 240 -0.89 16.08 -4.58
C ARG A 240 -1.50 16.28 -3.19
N LYS A 241 -1.56 15.23 -2.36
CA LYS A 241 -2.15 15.27 -1.01
C LYS A 241 -3.61 15.76 -1.01
N LEU A 242 -4.35 15.40 -2.07
CA LEU A 242 -5.77 15.70 -2.16
C LEU A 242 -6.53 14.81 -1.18
N LYS A 243 -7.31 15.43 -0.29
CA LYS A 243 -8.16 14.74 0.69
C LYS A 243 -9.58 14.48 0.15
N GLU A 244 -9.91 15.06 -1.00
CA GLU A 244 -11.18 14.87 -1.70
C GLU A 244 -10.98 14.97 -3.22
N PHE A 245 -11.93 14.43 -3.96
CA PHE A 245 -11.90 14.51 -5.42
C PHE A 245 -12.00 15.98 -5.89
N PRO A 246 -11.10 16.47 -6.75
CA PRO A 246 -11.11 17.87 -7.22
C PRO A 246 -12.29 18.10 -8.17
N ALA A 247 -13.41 18.63 -7.64
CA ALA A 247 -14.69 18.75 -8.33
C ALA A 247 -14.62 19.54 -9.67
N GLU A 248 -13.63 20.43 -9.84
CA GLU A 248 -13.43 21.15 -11.10
C GLU A 248 -13.08 20.23 -12.29
N VAL A 249 -12.52 19.05 -12.04
CA VAL A 249 -12.23 18.02 -13.06
C VAL A 249 -13.50 17.60 -13.79
N LEU A 250 -14.65 17.58 -13.10
CA LEU A 250 -15.94 17.23 -13.68
C LEU A 250 -16.41 18.22 -14.77
N GLN A 251 -15.79 19.41 -14.83
CA GLN A 251 -16.04 20.43 -15.86
C GLN A 251 -15.16 20.22 -17.10
N MET A 252 -14.43 19.09 -17.19
CA MET A 252 -13.51 18.76 -18.28
C MET A 252 -13.99 17.54 -19.10
N PRO A 253 -15.17 17.58 -19.76
CA PRO A 253 -15.74 16.40 -20.45
C PRO A 253 -14.94 15.95 -21.68
N TRP A 254 -13.87 16.67 -22.04
CA TRP A 254 -12.91 16.31 -23.10
C TRP A 254 -11.73 15.50 -22.61
N LEU A 255 -11.64 15.24 -21.30
CA LEU A 255 -10.51 14.54 -20.70
C LEU A 255 -10.45 13.09 -21.18
N HIS A 256 -9.24 12.62 -21.57
CA HIS A 256 -8.98 11.25 -21.98
C HIS A 256 -8.20 10.48 -20.91
N THR A 257 -7.36 11.16 -20.13
CA THR A 257 -6.56 10.55 -19.05
C THR A 257 -6.72 11.34 -17.77
N LEU A 258 -7.04 10.63 -16.68
CA LEU A 258 -7.06 11.17 -15.32
C LEU A 258 -6.26 10.24 -14.41
N ILE A 259 -5.22 10.78 -13.78
CA ILE A 259 -4.39 10.08 -12.80
C ILE A 259 -4.48 10.85 -11.47
N LEU A 260 -4.90 10.14 -10.42
CA LEU A 260 -5.09 10.68 -9.08
C LEU A 260 -4.26 9.90 -8.04
N ASP A 261 -3.32 9.08 -8.47
CA ASP A 261 -2.57 8.12 -7.64
C ASP A 261 -1.94 8.79 -6.41
N GLY A 262 -1.95 8.08 -5.26
CA GLY A 262 -1.29 8.54 -4.04
C GLY A 262 -1.97 9.71 -3.32
N ASN A 263 -3.25 9.97 -3.61
CA ASN A 263 -4.02 10.99 -2.91
C ASN A 263 -5.08 10.33 -2.01
N PRO A 264 -5.12 10.59 -0.71
CA PRO A 264 -6.10 10.02 0.22
C PRO A 264 -7.49 10.66 0.01
N ILE A 265 -8.10 10.37 -1.14
CA ILE A 265 -9.38 10.97 -1.58
C ILE A 265 -10.57 10.34 -0.84
N GLY A 266 -10.45 9.05 -0.45
CA GLY A 266 -11.48 8.29 0.24
C GLY A 266 -12.67 7.90 -0.62
N GLU A 267 -13.22 8.81 -1.43
CA GLU A 267 -14.45 8.58 -2.21
C GLU A 267 -14.41 9.27 -3.58
N LEU A 268 -14.90 8.60 -4.61
CA LEU A 268 -15.11 9.19 -5.94
C LEU A 268 -16.59 9.57 -6.13
N PRO A 269 -16.87 10.77 -6.67
CA PRO A 269 -18.26 11.23 -6.83
C PRO A 269 -18.98 10.51 -7.98
N GLU A 270 -20.29 10.28 -7.84
CA GLU A 270 -21.13 9.74 -8.91
C GLU A 270 -21.10 10.60 -10.20
N ALA A 271 -20.81 11.89 -10.09
CA ALA A 271 -20.66 12.76 -11.25
C ALA A 271 -19.44 12.39 -12.14
N LEU A 272 -18.53 11.52 -11.68
CA LEU A 272 -17.39 11.00 -12.47
C LEU A 272 -17.87 10.39 -13.80
N GLY A 273 -19.02 9.70 -13.80
CA GLY A 273 -19.60 9.10 -15.01
C GLY A 273 -19.90 10.09 -16.15
N THR A 274 -19.88 11.40 -15.87
CA THR A 274 -20.06 12.44 -16.91
C THR A 274 -18.84 12.60 -17.81
N LEU A 275 -17.67 12.09 -17.41
CA LEU A 275 -16.43 12.15 -18.20
C LEU A 275 -16.38 11.04 -19.27
N THR A 276 -17.38 10.99 -20.13
CA THR A 276 -17.62 9.89 -21.08
C THR A 276 -16.56 9.69 -22.15
N ARG A 277 -15.57 10.60 -22.27
CA ARG A 277 -14.39 10.45 -23.13
C ARG A 277 -13.18 9.89 -22.44
N LEU A 278 -13.27 9.63 -21.13
CA LEU A 278 -12.15 9.12 -20.36
C LEU A 278 -11.79 7.71 -20.85
N GLU A 279 -10.55 7.54 -21.29
CA GLU A 279 -9.99 6.28 -21.77
C GLU A 279 -9.07 5.64 -20.72
N HIS A 280 -8.47 6.44 -19.86
CA HIS A 280 -7.56 5.98 -18.80
C HIS A 280 -7.91 6.67 -17.47
N LEU A 281 -8.23 5.87 -16.46
CA LEU A 281 -8.43 6.28 -15.07
C LEU A 281 -7.48 5.50 -14.17
N SER A 282 -6.64 6.23 -13.42
CA SER A 282 -5.82 5.65 -12.37
C SER A 282 -6.11 6.34 -11.03
N VAL A 283 -6.44 5.54 -10.02
CA VAL A 283 -6.79 5.96 -8.67
C VAL A 283 -6.12 5.02 -7.66
N ARG A 284 -4.84 4.74 -7.85
CA ARG A 284 -4.05 3.85 -6.97
C ARG A 284 -3.78 4.53 -5.64
N ASN A 285 -3.81 3.76 -4.55
CA ASN A 285 -3.49 4.27 -3.21
C ASN A 285 -4.26 5.56 -2.87
N CYS A 286 -5.58 5.56 -3.12
CA CYS A 286 -6.44 6.70 -2.88
C CYS A 286 -7.37 6.50 -1.68
N GLU A 287 -7.17 5.46 -0.87
CA GLU A 287 -7.98 5.10 0.30
C GLU A 287 -9.45 4.87 -0.04
N LEU A 288 -9.72 4.46 -1.29
CA LEU A 288 -11.09 4.20 -1.73
C LEU A 288 -11.59 2.87 -1.15
N THR A 289 -12.84 2.83 -0.70
CA THR A 289 -13.53 1.61 -0.28
C THR A 289 -14.42 1.01 -1.38
N ALA A 290 -14.77 1.81 -2.38
CA ALA A 290 -15.54 1.37 -3.55
C ALA A 290 -15.38 2.32 -4.74
N LEU A 291 -15.74 1.85 -5.92
CA LEU A 291 -16.01 2.73 -7.07
C LEU A 291 -17.50 3.09 -7.11
N PRO A 292 -17.86 4.30 -7.60
CA PRO A 292 -19.23 4.69 -7.79
C PRO A 292 -19.92 3.85 -8.89
N GLU A 293 -21.22 3.64 -8.81
CA GLU A 293 -22.00 2.93 -9.86
C GLU A 293 -21.91 3.62 -11.22
N SER A 294 -21.70 4.92 -11.24
CA SER A 294 -21.49 5.71 -12.47
C SER A 294 -20.18 5.40 -13.20
N ILE A 295 -19.25 4.62 -12.60
CA ILE A 295 -18.05 4.16 -13.30
C ILE A 295 -18.41 3.46 -14.61
N GLY A 296 -19.53 2.70 -14.62
CA GLY A 296 -20.02 2.01 -15.80
C GLY A 296 -20.52 2.91 -16.93
N ASP A 297 -20.63 4.22 -16.72
CA ASP A 297 -21.03 5.20 -17.74
C ASP A 297 -19.83 5.71 -18.55
N LEU A 298 -18.59 5.37 -18.13
CA LEU A 298 -17.34 5.69 -18.84
C LEU A 298 -17.13 4.74 -20.03
N ALA A 299 -18.02 4.81 -21.01
CA ALA A 299 -18.06 3.85 -22.13
C ALA A 299 -16.79 3.81 -23.01
N ALA A 300 -15.94 4.86 -22.95
CA ALA A 300 -14.66 4.90 -23.66
C ALA A 300 -13.49 4.34 -22.84
N LEU A 301 -13.71 3.95 -21.57
CA LEU A 301 -12.62 3.57 -20.67
C LEU A 301 -11.95 2.26 -21.13
N ARG A 302 -10.65 2.32 -21.32
CA ARG A 302 -9.80 1.22 -21.78
C ARG A 302 -8.85 0.72 -20.70
N VAL A 303 -8.40 1.62 -19.80
CA VAL A 303 -7.48 1.29 -18.72
C VAL A 303 -8.06 1.78 -17.40
N LEU A 304 -8.20 0.89 -16.44
CA LEU A 304 -8.63 1.18 -15.08
C LEU A 304 -7.63 0.60 -14.08
N CYS A 305 -7.03 1.48 -13.27
CA CYS A 305 -6.10 1.10 -12.21
C CYS A 305 -6.68 1.53 -10.86
N VAL A 306 -6.98 0.55 -10.00
CA VAL A 306 -7.51 0.77 -8.64
C VAL A 306 -6.63 0.13 -7.56
N ALA A 307 -5.39 -0.20 -7.90
CA ALA A 307 -4.47 -0.91 -7.02
C ALA A 307 -4.22 -0.18 -5.69
N GLY A 308 -4.02 -0.95 -4.62
CA GLY A 308 -3.64 -0.43 -3.31
C GLY A 308 -4.74 0.37 -2.59
N ASN A 309 -5.98 0.34 -3.08
CA ASN A 309 -7.10 0.95 -2.38
C ASN A 309 -7.57 0.02 -1.26
N ARG A 310 -7.22 0.39 -0.08
CA ARG A 310 -7.63 -0.24 1.17
C ARG A 310 -7.51 0.79 2.26
N ASP A 311 -8.33 0.69 3.28
CA ASP A 311 -8.16 1.47 4.49
C ASP A 311 -6.89 0.95 5.19
N THR A 312 -5.91 1.82 5.39
CA THR A 312 -4.64 1.46 6.05
C THR A 312 -4.78 1.44 7.57
N ASP A 313 -5.80 2.10 8.10
CA ASP A 313 -5.99 2.29 9.53
C ASP A 313 -7.03 1.34 10.15
N LEU A 314 -7.87 0.74 9.31
CA LEU A 314 -8.86 -0.25 9.72
C LEU A 314 -8.70 -1.50 8.86
N ASP A 315 -8.11 -2.56 9.39
CA ASP A 315 -7.94 -3.87 8.73
C ASP A 315 -9.27 -4.53 8.27
N THR A 316 -10.38 -3.81 8.33
CA THR A 316 -11.74 -4.34 8.15
C THR A 316 -12.51 -3.81 6.95
N VAL A 317 -12.09 -2.71 6.29
CA VAL A 317 -12.84 -2.16 5.16
C VAL A 317 -12.31 -2.71 3.84
N GLU A 318 -13.06 -3.61 3.25
CA GLU A 318 -12.74 -4.22 1.96
C GLU A 318 -13.15 -3.29 0.81
N PHE A 319 -12.21 -3.03 -0.11
CA PHE A 319 -12.54 -2.38 -1.38
C PHE A 319 -13.47 -3.27 -2.21
N THR A 320 -14.47 -2.68 -2.86
CA THR A 320 -15.42 -3.42 -3.70
C THR A 320 -15.57 -2.83 -5.10
N LEU A 321 -15.72 -3.70 -6.09
CA LEU A 321 -16.09 -3.31 -7.45
C LEU A 321 -17.62 -3.37 -7.61
N PRO A 322 -18.27 -2.30 -8.12
CA PRO A 322 -19.70 -2.29 -8.36
C PRO A 322 -20.09 -3.21 -9.53
N ALA A 323 -21.33 -3.67 -9.58
CA ALA A 323 -21.84 -4.43 -10.72
C ALA A 323 -21.79 -3.63 -12.04
N ALA A 324 -21.80 -2.32 -11.96
CA ALA A 324 -21.65 -1.43 -13.11
C ALA A 324 -20.33 -1.61 -13.88
N ILE A 325 -19.31 -2.24 -13.29
CA ILE A 325 -18.04 -2.53 -13.98
C ILE A 325 -18.27 -3.27 -15.30
N GLY A 326 -19.25 -4.17 -15.38
CA GLY A 326 -19.57 -4.93 -16.58
C GLY A 326 -20.06 -4.08 -17.77
N ARG A 327 -20.45 -2.81 -17.53
CA ARG A 327 -20.80 -1.88 -18.62
C ARG A 327 -19.59 -1.32 -19.36
N LEU A 328 -18.37 -1.49 -18.81
CA LEU A 328 -17.13 -1.04 -19.42
C LEU A 328 -16.66 -2.00 -20.54
N THR A 329 -17.49 -2.16 -21.56
CA THR A 329 -17.24 -3.13 -22.63
C THR A 329 -16.03 -2.81 -23.52
N ALA A 330 -15.45 -1.61 -23.41
CA ALA A 330 -14.22 -1.19 -24.06
C ALA A 330 -12.96 -1.40 -23.19
N LEU A 331 -13.12 -1.84 -21.92
CA LEU A 331 -12.01 -1.99 -20.99
C LEU A 331 -11.04 -3.08 -21.46
N GLU A 332 -9.79 -2.70 -21.68
CA GLU A 332 -8.71 -3.57 -22.17
C GLU A 332 -7.76 -3.99 -21.04
N GLU A 333 -7.52 -3.10 -20.07
CA GLU A 333 -6.61 -3.35 -18.93
C GLU A 333 -7.30 -3.02 -17.61
N LEU A 334 -7.22 -3.95 -16.66
CA LEU A 334 -7.71 -3.78 -15.28
C LEU A 334 -6.59 -4.16 -14.30
N ASP A 335 -6.26 -3.22 -13.42
CA ASP A 335 -5.32 -3.43 -12.31
C ASP A 335 -6.06 -3.31 -10.97
N ILE A 336 -6.15 -4.45 -10.28
CA ILE A 336 -6.77 -4.63 -8.97
C ILE A 336 -5.77 -5.17 -7.95
N SER A 337 -4.50 -4.79 -8.08
CA SER A 337 -3.43 -5.28 -7.22
C SER A 337 -3.54 -4.70 -5.80
N TYR A 338 -3.08 -5.48 -4.80
CA TYR A 338 -2.99 -5.08 -3.39
C TYR A 338 -4.32 -4.61 -2.77
N LEU A 339 -5.42 -5.27 -3.11
CA LEU A 339 -6.74 -5.01 -2.55
C LEU A 339 -7.12 -5.97 -1.41
N SER A 340 -6.38 -7.05 -1.20
CA SER A 340 -6.58 -7.97 -0.09
C SER A 340 -5.84 -7.49 1.15
N VAL A 341 -6.44 -7.69 2.32
CA VAL A 341 -5.87 -7.37 3.63
C VAL A 341 -5.41 -8.65 4.32
N SER A 342 -4.24 -8.64 4.98
CA SER A 342 -3.83 -9.75 5.83
C SER A 342 -4.52 -9.63 7.17
N VAL A 343 -5.24 -10.67 7.59
CA VAL A 343 -5.79 -10.76 8.93
C VAL A 343 -4.73 -11.42 9.81
N ASP A 344 -4.13 -10.66 10.72
CA ASP A 344 -3.23 -11.23 11.72
C ASP A 344 -4.04 -12.08 12.68
N THR A 345 -4.01 -13.38 12.46
CA THR A 345 -4.48 -14.33 13.48
C THR A 345 -3.37 -14.51 14.50
N GLU A 346 -3.59 -14.11 15.73
CA GLU A 346 -2.72 -14.31 16.89
C GLU A 346 -2.34 -15.80 17.08
N SER A 347 -1.41 -16.31 16.33
CA SER A 347 -0.84 -17.60 16.64
C SER A 347 0.64 -17.63 16.26
N GLY A 348 1.46 -17.44 17.28
CA GLY A 348 2.92 -17.43 17.25
C GLY A 348 3.57 -18.75 16.82
N SER A 349 3.09 -19.41 15.79
CA SER A 349 3.79 -20.52 15.15
C SER A 349 4.41 -20.05 13.84
N GLU A 350 5.69 -20.32 13.65
CA GLU A 350 6.50 -20.03 12.43
C GLU A 350 5.85 -20.51 11.11
N TRP A 351 4.70 -21.17 11.16
CA TRP A 351 4.05 -21.84 10.04
C TRP A 351 2.61 -21.37 9.79
N ASN A 352 2.04 -20.53 10.66
CA ASN A 352 0.73 -19.92 10.40
C ASN A 352 0.94 -18.73 9.45
N LEU A 353 0.56 -18.95 8.22
CA LEU A 353 0.46 -17.90 7.23
C LEU A 353 -0.81 -17.08 7.55
N PRO A 354 -0.77 -15.74 7.50
CA PRO A 354 -1.93 -14.94 7.77
C PRO A 354 -3.11 -15.35 6.88
N GLU A 355 -4.32 -15.34 7.41
CA GLU A 355 -5.52 -15.40 6.58
C GLU A 355 -5.61 -14.06 5.82
N VAL A 356 -5.95 -14.16 4.56
CA VAL A 356 -6.06 -13.01 3.66
C VAL A 356 -7.52 -12.85 3.28
N THR A 357 -8.04 -11.63 3.29
CA THR A 357 -9.39 -11.36 2.79
C THR A 357 -9.46 -11.68 1.30
N ARG A 358 -10.59 -12.29 0.90
CA ARG A 358 -10.81 -12.65 -0.50
C ARG A 358 -11.47 -11.53 -1.26
N PHE A 359 -10.82 -11.08 -2.31
CA PHE A 359 -11.39 -10.09 -3.21
C PHE A 359 -12.33 -10.76 -4.24
N VAL A 360 -13.63 -10.58 -4.04
CA VAL A 360 -14.64 -11.23 -4.89
C VAL A 360 -15.02 -10.33 -6.06
N LEU A 361 -14.72 -10.77 -7.27
CA LEU A 361 -15.15 -10.08 -8.48
C LEU A 361 -16.67 -10.24 -8.67
N PRO A 362 -17.40 -9.17 -9.07
CA PRO A 362 -18.84 -9.25 -9.32
C PRO A 362 -19.16 -10.13 -10.54
N ASP A 363 -20.36 -10.71 -10.59
CA ASP A 363 -20.83 -11.51 -11.73
C ASP A 363 -20.73 -10.76 -13.08
N ALA A 364 -20.90 -9.44 -13.05
CA ALA A 364 -20.77 -8.59 -14.23
C ALA A 364 -19.33 -8.52 -14.79
N PHE A 365 -18.32 -9.05 -14.09
CA PHE A 365 -16.96 -9.14 -14.61
C PHE A 365 -16.89 -9.91 -15.92
N GLY A 366 -17.76 -10.92 -16.10
CA GLY A 366 -17.86 -11.69 -17.35
C GLY A 366 -18.28 -10.88 -18.59
N ASP A 367 -18.81 -9.67 -18.39
CA ASP A 367 -19.25 -8.78 -19.47
C ASP A 367 -18.11 -7.90 -20.03
N LEU A 368 -16.90 -7.99 -19.45
CA LEU A 368 -15.71 -7.26 -19.91
C LEU A 368 -15.09 -7.89 -21.16
N VAL A 369 -15.84 -7.91 -22.25
CA VAL A 369 -15.52 -8.66 -23.47
C VAL A 369 -14.25 -8.21 -24.21
N ALA A 370 -13.78 -6.97 -23.95
CA ALA A 370 -12.55 -6.43 -24.52
C ALA A 370 -11.32 -6.61 -23.61
N LEU A 371 -11.49 -7.13 -22.39
CA LEU A 371 -10.41 -7.23 -21.40
C LEU A 371 -9.29 -8.14 -21.90
N ARG A 372 -8.11 -7.57 -22.06
CA ARG A 372 -6.90 -8.26 -22.58
C ARG A 372 -5.88 -8.52 -21.47
N LYS A 373 -5.81 -7.65 -20.47
CA LYS A 373 -4.84 -7.73 -19.39
C LYS A 373 -5.52 -7.53 -18.05
N LEU A 374 -5.29 -8.49 -17.15
CA LEU A 374 -5.70 -8.44 -15.75
C LEU A 374 -4.46 -8.50 -14.86
N VAL A 375 -4.31 -7.53 -13.96
CA VAL A 375 -3.27 -7.52 -12.92
C VAL A 375 -3.97 -7.54 -11.57
N ALA A 376 -3.64 -8.53 -10.74
CA ALA A 376 -4.20 -8.73 -9.41
C ALA A 376 -3.09 -9.16 -8.43
N ASP A 377 -1.93 -8.53 -8.53
CA ASP A 377 -0.75 -8.84 -7.71
C ASP A 377 -1.05 -8.53 -6.24
N GLY A 378 -0.66 -9.44 -5.33
CA GLY A 378 -0.95 -9.28 -3.92
C GLY A 378 -2.43 -9.29 -3.55
N THR A 379 -3.30 -9.86 -4.40
CA THR A 379 -4.76 -9.93 -4.20
C THR A 379 -5.26 -11.38 -4.28
N ASP A 380 -5.95 -11.86 -3.24
CA ASP A 380 -6.64 -13.18 -3.27
C ASP A 380 -7.96 -13.05 -4.05
N VAL A 381 -7.85 -13.09 -5.38
CA VAL A 381 -8.98 -12.86 -6.27
C VAL A 381 -9.86 -14.09 -6.44
N VAL A 382 -11.16 -13.91 -6.25
CA VAL A 382 -12.20 -14.92 -6.53
C VAL A 382 -12.95 -14.54 -7.80
N PHE A 383 -12.84 -15.39 -8.81
CA PHE A 383 -13.51 -15.20 -10.09
C PHE A 383 -14.94 -15.74 -10.06
N PRO A 384 -15.94 -15.01 -10.60
CA PRO A 384 -17.28 -15.52 -10.79
C PRO A 384 -17.33 -16.52 -11.97
N ASP A 385 -18.35 -17.38 -12.00
CA ASP A 385 -18.55 -18.33 -13.10
C ASP A 385 -18.71 -17.63 -14.46
N SER A 386 -19.23 -16.42 -14.49
CA SER A 386 -19.38 -15.60 -15.69
C SER A 386 -18.04 -15.22 -16.35
N ALA A 387 -16.94 -15.22 -15.59
CA ALA A 387 -15.60 -14.94 -16.12
C ALA A 387 -15.09 -16.05 -17.04
N HIS A 388 -15.66 -17.24 -16.94
CA HIS A 388 -15.23 -18.39 -17.74
C HIS A 388 -15.40 -18.13 -19.24
N GLY A 389 -14.30 -18.19 -19.99
CA GLY A 389 -14.32 -18.03 -21.43
C GLY A 389 -14.19 -16.60 -21.95
N LEU A 390 -13.76 -15.64 -21.11
CA LEU A 390 -13.38 -14.30 -21.57
C LEU A 390 -12.31 -14.43 -22.66
N ALA A 391 -12.75 -14.25 -23.93
CA ALA A 391 -11.94 -14.63 -25.08
C ALA A 391 -10.85 -13.61 -25.45
N ALA A 392 -10.96 -12.36 -24.95
CA ALA A 392 -9.98 -11.33 -25.24
C ALA A 392 -8.75 -11.39 -24.31
N VAL A 393 -8.85 -12.07 -23.16
CA VAL A 393 -7.77 -12.10 -22.16
C VAL A 393 -6.54 -12.80 -22.71
N GLU A 394 -5.44 -12.06 -22.79
CA GLU A 394 -4.13 -12.49 -23.27
C GLU A 394 -3.07 -12.54 -22.16
N GLU A 395 -3.21 -11.71 -21.13
CA GLU A 395 -2.26 -11.57 -20.03
C GLU A 395 -2.97 -11.58 -18.67
N VAL A 396 -2.45 -12.39 -17.76
CA VAL A 396 -2.88 -12.41 -16.35
C VAL A 396 -1.64 -12.42 -15.46
N SER A 397 -1.60 -11.49 -14.52
CA SER A 397 -0.63 -11.45 -13.43
C SER A 397 -1.37 -11.53 -12.10
N ILE A 398 -1.05 -12.54 -11.28
CA ILE A 398 -1.55 -12.71 -9.92
C ILE A 398 -0.35 -13.14 -9.07
N THR A 399 0.59 -12.23 -8.89
CA THR A 399 1.82 -12.52 -8.15
C THR A 399 1.60 -12.37 -6.65
N GLY A 400 2.30 -13.20 -5.87
CA GLY A 400 2.31 -13.06 -4.42
C GLY A 400 3.19 -11.88 -3.99
N GLY A 401 2.77 -11.19 -2.93
CA GLY A 401 3.54 -10.13 -2.28
C GLY A 401 4.28 -10.60 -1.03
N SER A 402 4.91 -9.66 -0.30
CA SER A 402 5.61 -9.98 0.95
C SER A 402 4.70 -10.50 2.06
N HIS A 403 3.41 -10.18 2.02
CA HIS A 403 2.39 -10.55 3.00
C HIS A 403 1.17 -11.24 2.38
N TYR A 404 1.06 -11.26 1.04
CA TYR A 404 -0.12 -11.74 0.31
C TYR A 404 0.28 -12.80 -0.70
N PHE A 405 -0.37 -13.97 -0.66
CA PHE A 405 -0.10 -15.06 -1.60
C PHE A 405 -1.28 -16.03 -1.64
N LEU A 406 -1.52 -16.57 -2.82
CA LEU A 406 -2.51 -17.62 -3.01
C LEU A 406 -1.97 -18.98 -2.53
N ARG A 407 -2.83 -19.76 -1.89
CA ARG A 407 -2.59 -21.19 -1.60
C ARG A 407 -3.22 -22.10 -2.62
N THR A 408 -4.35 -21.67 -3.16
CA THR A 408 -5.10 -22.42 -4.15
C THR A 408 -4.85 -21.83 -5.52
N PHE A 409 -4.53 -22.68 -6.49
CA PHE A 409 -4.36 -22.26 -7.86
C PHE A 409 -5.66 -21.64 -8.41
N PRO A 410 -5.63 -20.46 -9.05
CA PRO A 410 -6.81 -19.77 -9.56
C PRO A 410 -7.33 -20.46 -10.84
N GLU A 411 -8.06 -21.57 -10.71
CA GLU A 411 -8.47 -22.41 -11.84
C GLU A 411 -9.22 -21.67 -12.95
N ALA A 412 -9.94 -20.60 -12.62
CA ALA A 412 -10.66 -19.79 -13.61
C ALA A 412 -9.75 -19.29 -14.73
N VAL A 413 -8.48 -18.96 -14.44
CA VAL A 413 -7.54 -18.49 -15.48
C VAL A 413 -7.31 -19.53 -16.57
N THR A 414 -7.48 -20.82 -16.26
CA THR A 414 -7.30 -21.91 -17.23
C THR A 414 -8.42 -21.99 -18.26
N THR A 415 -9.47 -21.21 -18.10
CA THR A 415 -10.61 -21.14 -19.01
C THR A 415 -10.49 -20.02 -20.05
N PHE A 416 -9.46 -19.16 -19.96
CA PHE A 416 -9.23 -18.08 -20.92
C PHE A 416 -8.55 -18.60 -22.20
N PRO A 417 -9.28 -18.75 -23.31
CA PRO A 417 -8.81 -19.55 -24.46
C PRO A 417 -7.65 -18.91 -25.22
N ASN A 418 -7.42 -17.62 -25.05
CA ASN A 418 -6.39 -16.87 -25.75
C ASN A 418 -5.24 -16.42 -24.84
N LEU A 419 -5.19 -16.91 -23.59
CA LEU A 419 -4.14 -16.55 -22.66
C LEU A 419 -2.77 -16.92 -23.21
N ARG A 420 -1.86 -15.94 -23.25
CA ARG A 420 -0.48 -16.03 -23.72
C ARG A 420 0.54 -15.89 -22.60
N ARG A 421 0.27 -15.01 -21.64
CA ARG A 421 1.15 -14.78 -20.49
C ARG A 421 0.40 -15.00 -19.18
N LEU A 422 0.98 -15.85 -18.34
CA LEU A 422 0.46 -16.16 -17.01
C LEU A 422 1.61 -16.06 -16.00
N ASP A 423 1.57 -15.02 -15.17
CA ASP A 423 2.48 -14.85 -14.05
C ASP A 423 1.74 -15.14 -12.74
N LEU A 424 2.18 -16.18 -12.06
CA LEU A 424 1.69 -16.62 -10.76
C LEU A 424 2.83 -16.72 -9.75
N SER A 425 3.92 -16.01 -9.98
CA SER A 425 5.11 -16.04 -9.11
C SER A 425 4.81 -15.51 -7.70
N GLY A 426 5.60 -15.95 -6.73
CA GLY A 426 5.51 -15.49 -5.35
C GLY A 426 4.32 -16.05 -4.53
N ASN A 427 3.55 -16.99 -5.06
CA ASN A 427 2.44 -17.65 -4.37
C ASN A 427 2.89 -18.94 -3.66
N TYR A 428 1.95 -19.71 -3.06
CA TYR A 428 2.27 -20.96 -2.33
C TYR A 428 1.27 -22.05 -2.65
N PHE A 429 1.23 -22.51 -3.90
CA PHE A 429 0.27 -23.51 -4.32
C PHE A 429 0.55 -24.89 -3.73
N ASP A 430 -0.50 -25.55 -3.21
CA ASP A 430 -0.47 -26.95 -2.81
C ASP A 430 -0.44 -27.88 -4.04
N THR A 431 -1.08 -27.48 -5.13
CA THR A 431 -1.16 -28.22 -6.40
C THR A 431 -1.24 -27.27 -7.58
N VAL A 432 -0.72 -27.70 -8.74
CA VAL A 432 -0.96 -27.07 -10.04
C VAL A 432 -1.82 -28.03 -10.86
N PRO A 433 -3.05 -27.62 -11.26
CA PRO A 433 -4.01 -28.56 -11.85
C PRO A 433 -3.71 -28.88 -13.32
N ASP A 434 -4.13 -30.07 -13.77
CA ASP A 434 -4.06 -30.48 -15.18
C ASP A 434 -4.87 -29.56 -16.11
N SER A 435 -5.82 -28.79 -15.57
CA SER A 435 -6.58 -27.79 -16.34
C SER A 435 -5.68 -26.72 -16.95
N LEU A 436 -4.49 -26.45 -16.39
CA LEU A 436 -3.47 -25.58 -16.98
C LEU A 436 -3.14 -25.98 -18.43
N LEU A 437 -3.15 -27.28 -18.73
CA LEU A 437 -2.83 -27.79 -20.06
C LEU A 437 -3.89 -27.47 -21.15
N ARG A 438 -5.03 -26.85 -20.76
CA ARG A 438 -6.02 -26.32 -21.70
C ARG A 438 -5.55 -25.05 -22.40
N LEU A 439 -4.57 -24.35 -21.81
CA LEU A 439 -4.04 -23.08 -22.31
C LEU A 439 -3.09 -23.30 -23.51
N THR A 440 -3.62 -23.78 -24.61
CA THR A 440 -2.81 -24.19 -25.79
C THR A 440 -2.09 -23.03 -26.50
N ARG A 441 -2.43 -21.77 -26.13
CA ARG A 441 -1.78 -20.55 -26.65
C ARG A 441 -0.80 -19.93 -25.65
N LEU A 442 -0.62 -20.54 -24.49
CA LEU A 442 0.27 -20.02 -23.46
C LEU A 442 1.72 -20.04 -23.95
N GLU A 443 2.30 -18.85 -24.05
CA GLU A 443 3.68 -18.63 -24.50
C GLU A 443 4.64 -18.45 -23.33
N GLU A 444 4.17 -17.82 -22.24
CA GLU A 444 4.95 -17.54 -21.03
C GLU A 444 4.19 -17.99 -19.79
N LEU A 445 4.88 -18.75 -18.93
CA LEU A 445 4.41 -19.21 -17.64
C LEU A 445 5.48 -18.91 -16.60
N ASP A 446 5.16 -18.09 -15.59
CA ASP A 446 6.03 -17.90 -14.44
C ASP A 446 5.36 -18.43 -13.15
N LEU A 447 6.03 -19.35 -12.48
CA LEU A 447 5.64 -19.98 -11.22
C LEU A 447 6.73 -19.75 -10.16
N GLY A 448 7.54 -18.73 -10.31
CA GLY A 448 8.65 -18.42 -9.42
C GLY A 448 8.19 -18.29 -7.97
N ASP A 449 8.95 -18.87 -7.02
CA ASP A 449 8.63 -18.94 -5.58
C ASP A 449 7.26 -19.55 -5.21
N SER A 450 6.52 -20.13 -6.18
CA SER A 450 5.13 -20.61 -5.94
C SER A 450 5.03 -22.08 -5.59
N LEU A 451 6.10 -22.85 -5.75
CA LEU A 451 6.06 -24.32 -5.71
C LEU A 451 6.58 -24.93 -4.39
N GLY A 452 6.87 -24.11 -3.39
CA GLY A 452 7.46 -24.57 -2.13
C GLY A 452 6.58 -25.55 -1.32
N LEU A 453 5.27 -25.50 -1.50
CA LEU A 453 4.30 -26.36 -0.83
C LEU A 453 3.71 -27.45 -1.75
N LEU A 454 4.19 -27.55 -3.00
CA LEU A 454 3.65 -28.47 -3.98
C LEU A 454 3.69 -29.93 -3.46
N ARG A 455 2.53 -30.58 -3.44
CA ARG A 455 2.36 -31.97 -2.98
C ARG A 455 2.37 -32.97 -4.13
N ASP A 456 1.86 -32.53 -5.27
CA ASP A 456 1.74 -33.34 -6.47
C ASP A 456 2.78 -32.91 -7.51
N PRO A 457 3.24 -33.79 -8.42
CA PRO A 457 4.10 -33.40 -9.52
C PRO A 457 3.40 -32.37 -10.42
N LEU A 458 4.19 -31.53 -11.10
CA LEU A 458 3.65 -30.63 -12.12
C LEU A 458 2.97 -31.43 -13.24
N PRO A 459 1.90 -30.87 -13.84
CA PRO A 459 1.38 -31.40 -15.09
C PRO A 459 2.47 -31.39 -16.17
N ASP A 460 2.38 -32.28 -17.13
CA ASP A 460 3.33 -32.38 -18.24
C ASP A 460 3.24 -31.14 -19.15
N LEU A 461 4.08 -30.11 -18.82
CA LEU A 461 4.12 -28.84 -19.56
C LEU A 461 4.53 -29.01 -21.03
N GLY A 462 5.11 -30.16 -21.43
CA GLY A 462 5.38 -30.48 -22.81
C GLY A 462 4.13 -30.55 -23.69
N ARG A 463 2.95 -30.64 -23.09
CA ARG A 463 1.65 -30.59 -23.74
C ARG A 463 1.16 -29.16 -24.04
N LEU A 464 1.92 -28.14 -23.67
CA LEU A 464 1.66 -26.74 -24.00
C LEU A 464 2.45 -26.38 -25.30
N PRO A 465 1.82 -26.43 -26.47
CA PRO A 465 2.56 -26.36 -27.73
C PRO A 465 3.16 -24.99 -28.05
N ALA A 466 2.65 -23.93 -27.45
CA ALA A 466 3.10 -22.56 -27.66
C ALA A 466 4.13 -22.09 -26.60
N LEU A 467 4.41 -22.89 -25.57
CA LEU A 467 5.25 -22.47 -24.44
C LEU A 467 6.70 -22.21 -24.90
N ARG A 468 7.17 -20.99 -24.64
CA ARG A 468 8.50 -20.50 -25.00
C ARG A 468 9.30 -20.01 -23.80
N VAL A 469 8.62 -19.45 -22.80
CA VAL A 469 9.23 -18.87 -21.60
C VAL A 469 8.70 -19.56 -20.37
N LEU A 470 9.60 -20.05 -19.54
CA LEU A 470 9.24 -20.76 -18.31
C LEU A 470 10.09 -20.25 -17.14
N GLY A 471 9.40 -19.73 -16.11
CA GLY A 471 9.98 -19.17 -14.91
C GLY A 471 9.67 -19.99 -13.66
N PHE A 472 10.72 -20.30 -12.88
CA PHE A 472 10.65 -20.89 -11.54
C PHE A 472 11.53 -20.14 -10.56
N GLY A 473 12.13 -19.05 -10.97
CA GLY A 473 12.97 -18.23 -10.13
C GLY A 473 12.14 -17.31 -9.25
N GLY A 474 12.65 -16.92 -8.11
CA GLY A 474 11.93 -15.99 -7.29
C GLY A 474 12.71 -15.43 -6.11
N TYR A 475 12.10 -14.45 -5.48
CA TYR A 475 12.61 -13.74 -4.33
C TYR A 475 11.64 -13.90 -3.14
N SER A 476 11.57 -15.08 -2.52
CA SER A 476 10.88 -15.15 -1.23
C SER A 476 11.66 -14.36 -0.17
N ARG A 477 11.07 -13.33 0.40
CA ARG A 477 11.65 -12.59 1.54
C ARG A 477 11.65 -13.40 2.84
N ARG A 478 10.89 -14.51 2.92
CA ARG A 478 10.80 -15.35 4.11
C ARG A 478 11.82 -16.49 4.05
N SER A 479 12.73 -16.53 5.03
CA SER A 479 13.80 -17.52 5.12
C SER A 479 13.33 -18.95 5.47
N SER A 480 12.05 -19.14 5.79
CA SER A 480 11.48 -20.40 6.28
C SER A 480 10.68 -21.19 5.25
N THR A 481 10.45 -20.66 4.05
CA THR A 481 9.67 -21.35 3.01
C THR A 481 10.37 -22.63 2.55
N PRO A 482 9.70 -23.79 2.54
CA PRO A 482 10.27 -25.00 1.97
C PRO A 482 10.46 -24.79 0.45
N LEU A 483 11.62 -25.18 -0.05
CA LEU A 483 11.88 -25.23 -1.50
C LEU A 483 11.30 -26.51 -2.08
N PRO A 484 10.90 -26.54 -3.35
CA PRO A 484 10.56 -27.76 -4.05
C PRO A 484 11.69 -28.78 -3.94
N SER A 485 11.36 -30.07 -3.97
CA SER A 485 12.36 -31.14 -3.89
C SER A 485 13.31 -31.09 -5.09
N HIS A 486 14.51 -31.69 -4.96
CA HIS A 486 15.38 -31.88 -6.12
C HIS A 486 14.77 -32.75 -7.22
N ASP A 487 13.79 -33.58 -6.85
CA ASP A 487 13.07 -34.42 -7.81
C ASP A 487 12.24 -33.57 -8.78
N PHE A 488 11.74 -32.41 -8.33
CA PHE A 488 11.05 -31.44 -9.19
C PHE A 488 11.91 -31.03 -10.40
N LEU A 489 13.16 -30.63 -10.19
CA LEU A 489 14.04 -30.26 -11.31
C LEU A 489 14.32 -31.43 -12.25
N ARG A 490 14.45 -32.64 -11.68
CA ARG A 490 14.64 -33.86 -12.48
C ARG A 490 13.40 -34.15 -13.32
N GLU A 491 12.21 -33.99 -12.78
CA GLU A 491 10.95 -34.14 -13.51
C GLU A 491 10.82 -33.09 -14.60
N LEU A 492 11.15 -31.82 -14.31
CA LEU A 492 11.14 -30.74 -15.29
C LEU A 492 12.05 -31.04 -16.48
N PHE A 493 13.32 -31.42 -16.22
CA PHE A 493 14.28 -31.71 -17.29
C PHE A 493 14.03 -33.04 -18.01
N ALA A 494 13.11 -33.87 -17.49
CA ALA A 494 12.62 -35.05 -18.19
C ALA A 494 11.43 -34.76 -19.15
N MET A 495 10.82 -33.54 -19.03
CA MET A 495 9.74 -33.13 -19.95
C MET A 495 10.30 -32.79 -21.33
N GLU A 496 9.53 -33.07 -22.36
CA GLU A 496 9.84 -32.64 -23.72
C GLU A 496 9.27 -31.24 -23.97
N LEU A 497 10.11 -30.19 -23.92
CA LEU A 497 9.74 -28.81 -24.17
C LEU A 497 10.41 -28.27 -25.46
N PRO A 498 9.99 -28.74 -26.65
CA PRO A 498 10.69 -28.45 -27.90
C PRO A 498 10.61 -26.98 -28.32
N GLY A 499 9.64 -26.22 -27.78
CA GLY A 499 9.44 -24.80 -28.06
C GLY A 499 10.18 -23.87 -27.12
N LEU A 500 10.77 -24.37 -26.02
CA LEU A 500 11.31 -23.53 -24.96
C LEU A 500 12.53 -22.71 -25.43
N GLU A 501 12.40 -21.38 -25.35
CA GLU A 501 13.42 -20.41 -25.75
C GLU A 501 14.07 -19.71 -24.55
N GLU A 502 13.37 -19.61 -23.42
CA GLU A 502 13.87 -18.99 -22.20
C GLU A 502 13.50 -19.80 -20.96
N LEU A 503 14.50 -20.01 -20.08
CA LEU A 503 14.34 -20.71 -18.80
C LEU A 503 14.92 -19.86 -17.68
N ARG A 504 14.08 -19.55 -16.70
CA ARG A 504 14.44 -18.77 -15.51
C ARG A 504 14.35 -19.67 -14.27
N ILE A 505 15.48 -20.01 -13.65
CA ILE A 505 15.56 -20.74 -12.39
C ILE A 505 16.54 -19.95 -11.49
N SER A 506 16.22 -18.72 -11.16
CA SER A 506 17.06 -17.87 -10.36
C SER A 506 16.72 -17.93 -8.87
N ARG A 507 17.73 -17.74 -8.00
CA ARG A 507 17.55 -17.65 -6.54
C ARG A 507 16.84 -18.86 -5.89
N TRP A 508 17.01 -20.04 -6.44
CA TRP A 508 16.46 -21.27 -5.91
C TRP A 508 17.03 -21.65 -4.54
N GLN A 509 18.21 -21.16 -4.21
CA GLN A 509 18.85 -21.38 -2.91
C GLN A 509 18.88 -20.12 -2.06
N ARG A 510 18.25 -20.20 -0.91
CA ARG A 510 18.57 -19.36 0.24
C ARG A 510 19.35 -20.15 1.29
N ASN A 511 20.20 -19.48 2.00
CA ASN A 511 21.01 -19.74 3.19
C ASN A 511 20.67 -20.96 4.09
N THR A 512 20.02 -21.98 3.59
CA THR A 512 19.72 -23.20 4.33
C THR A 512 20.79 -24.24 4.05
N LYS A 513 21.44 -24.70 5.10
CA LYS A 513 22.47 -25.76 5.09
C LYS A 513 21.97 -27.11 4.50
N ARG A 514 20.74 -27.21 3.99
CA ARG A 514 20.09 -28.49 3.70
C ARG A 514 19.96 -28.86 2.22
N LEU A 515 20.03 -27.94 1.28
CA LEU A 515 19.79 -28.22 -0.14
C LEU A 515 20.77 -27.42 -1.03
N LYS A 516 21.90 -28.02 -1.39
CA LYS A 516 22.80 -27.46 -2.40
C LYS A 516 22.39 -28.00 -3.76
N LEU A 517 22.05 -27.10 -4.69
CA LEU A 517 21.89 -27.47 -6.08
C LEU A 517 23.24 -28.00 -6.61
N LYS A 518 23.16 -29.04 -7.39
CA LYS A 518 24.32 -29.68 -8.01
C LYS A 518 24.09 -29.78 -9.52
N PRO A 519 25.16 -29.94 -10.30
CA PRO A 519 25.05 -30.08 -11.75
C PRO A 519 24.06 -31.17 -12.20
N GLU A 520 24.01 -32.30 -11.49
CA GLU A 520 23.11 -33.40 -11.79
C GLU A 520 21.61 -33.05 -11.73
N HIS A 521 21.21 -31.99 -11.01
CA HIS A 521 19.83 -31.56 -10.93
C HIS A 521 19.37 -30.84 -12.21
N PHE A 522 20.32 -30.38 -13.02
CA PHE A 522 20.07 -29.72 -14.31
C PHE A 522 20.35 -30.66 -15.50
N ALA A 523 20.63 -31.94 -15.22
CA ALA A 523 20.85 -32.92 -16.28
C ALA A 523 19.57 -33.06 -17.14
N GLY A 524 19.72 -32.98 -18.44
CA GLY A 524 18.63 -32.91 -19.40
C GLY A 524 18.40 -31.53 -20.00
N ILE A 525 19.01 -30.46 -19.45
CA ILE A 525 18.86 -29.10 -20.00
C ILE A 525 19.24 -29.03 -21.49
N GLY A 526 20.24 -29.82 -21.92
CA GLY A 526 20.66 -29.90 -23.31
C GLY A 526 19.61 -30.47 -24.27
N THR A 527 18.49 -31.03 -23.78
CA THR A 527 17.36 -31.45 -24.60
C THR A 527 16.53 -30.29 -25.14
N PHE A 528 16.60 -29.12 -24.48
CA PHE A 528 15.87 -27.92 -24.89
C PHE A 528 16.59 -27.20 -26.04
N ARG A 529 16.50 -27.75 -27.24
CA ARG A 529 17.30 -27.35 -28.41
C ARG A 529 17.08 -25.93 -28.91
N ARG A 530 15.99 -25.26 -28.52
CA ARG A 530 15.68 -23.87 -28.85
C ARG A 530 16.03 -22.88 -27.74
N LEU A 531 16.61 -23.36 -26.65
CA LEU A 531 16.92 -22.53 -25.51
C LEU A 531 17.98 -21.47 -25.86
N ARG A 532 17.59 -20.21 -25.79
CA ARG A 532 18.39 -19.02 -26.11
C ARG A 532 18.80 -18.22 -24.90
N ILE A 533 17.94 -18.20 -23.87
CA ILE A 533 18.14 -17.43 -22.65
C ILE A 533 18.01 -18.37 -21.46
N VAL A 534 19.05 -18.36 -20.61
CA VAL A 534 19.07 -19.12 -19.36
C VAL A 534 19.42 -18.17 -18.22
N ASP A 535 18.53 -18.08 -17.23
CA ASP A 535 18.78 -17.35 -15.97
C ASP A 535 18.90 -18.34 -14.82
N LEU A 536 20.13 -18.52 -14.34
CA LEU A 536 20.46 -19.36 -13.17
C LEU A 536 21.14 -18.55 -12.06
N ARG A 537 20.86 -17.25 -11.96
CA ARG A 537 21.47 -16.35 -10.97
C ARG A 537 21.20 -16.80 -9.54
N PHE A 538 22.18 -16.59 -8.66
CA PHE A 538 22.08 -16.80 -7.21
C PHE A 538 21.69 -18.21 -6.77
N ASN A 539 22.19 -19.25 -7.44
CA ASN A 539 21.92 -20.66 -7.12
C ASN A 539 23.07 -21.37 -6.40
N GLN A 540 24.16 -20.66 -6.07
CA GLN A 540 25.36 -21.24 -5.42
C GLN A 540 25.96 -22.44 -6.20
N LEU A 541 25.71 -22.50 -7.51
CA LEU A 541 26.24 -23.55 -8.37
C LEU A 541 27.76 -23.39 -8.51
N ASN A 542 28.44 -24.53 -8.45
CA ASN A 542 29.89 -24.58 -8.71
C ASN A 542 30.24 -25.22 -10.06
N ASP A 543 29.28 -25.81 -10.73
CA ASP A 543 29.40 -26.38 -12.08
C ASP A 543 27.99 -26.50 -12.74
N LEU A 544 27.96 -26.77 -14.04
CA LEU A 544 26.79 -27.13 -14.83
C LEU A 544 27.00 -28.49 -15.50
N PRO A 545 25.92 -29.24 -15.80
CA PRO A 545 26.07 -30.54 -16.45
C PRO A 545 26.65 -30.40 -17.86
N ALA A 546 27.34 -31.45 -18.33
CA ALA A 546 28.02 -31.41 -19.61
C ALA A 546 27.07 -31.19 -20.82
N ASP A 547 25.79 -31.53 -20.69
CA ASP A 547 24.79 -31.31 -21.73
C ASP A 547 24.36 -29.83 -21.85
N PHE A 548 24.62 -28.97 -20.84
CA PHE A 548 24.53 -27.53 -20.98
C PHE A 548 25.43 -27.03 -22.11
N ASP A 549 26.66 -27.56 -22.19
CA ASP A 549 27.65 -27.18 -23.21
C ASP A 549 27.19 -27.54 -24.66
N THR A 550 26.11 -28.30 -24.78
CA THR A 550 25.55 -28.75 -26.08
C THR A 550 24.36 -27.94 -26.58
N LEU A 551 23.98 -26.88 -25.84
CA LEU A 551 22.89 -26.00 -26.27
C LEU A 551 23.28 -25.23 -27.53
N PRO A 552 22.59 -25.44 -28.67
CA PRO A 552 23.08 -24.95 -29.97
C PRO A 552 22.84 -23.46 -30.17
N ASP A 553 21.75 -22.93 -29.61
CA ASP A 553 21.23 -21.60 -29.88
C ASP A 553 21.37 -20.63 -28.68
N LEU A 554 22.13 -21.02 -27.65
CA LEU A 554 22.30 -20.19 -26.44
C LEU A 554 22.89 -18.83 -26.82
N ALA A 555 22.14 -17.77 -26.49
CA ALA A 555 22.52 -16.39 -26.75
C ALA A 555 22.85 -15.62 -25.47
N VAL A 556 22.16 -15.91 -24.36
CA VAL A 556 22.36 -15.25 -23.06
C VAL A 556 22.34 -16.29 -21.96
N ALA A 557 23.35 -16.24 -21.07
CA ALA A 557 23.40 -17.01 -19.85
C ALA A 557 23.68 -16.09 -18.66
N ASN A 558 22.67 -15.83 -17.84
CA ASN A 558 22.79 -15.07 -16.61
C ASN A 558 23.18 -16.02 -15.47
N LEU A 559 24.46 -16.06 -15.14
CA LEU A 559 25.05 -16.98 -14.15
C LEU A 559 25.59 -16.26 -12.90
N TYR A 560 25.33 -14.97 -12.77
CA TYR A 560 25.75 -14.10 -11.67
C TYR A 560 25.37 -14.67 -10.29
N GLY A 561 26.23 -14.43 -9.29
CA GLY A 561 25.93 -14.86 -7.91
C GLY A 561 26.04 -16.38 -7.67
N ASN A 562 26.70 -17.12 -8.57
CA ASN A 562 27.10 -18.52 -8.41
C ASN A 562 28.57 -18.67 -8.02
N LEU A 563 29.01 -19.89 -7.75
CA LEU A 563 30.35 -20.20 -7.21
C LEU A 563 31.24 -20.90 -8.25
N PHE A 564 31.12 -20.56 -9.54
CA PHE A 564 31.86 -21.23 -10.61
C PHE A 564 33.35 -20.97 -10.52
N PRO A 565 34.21 -22.03 -10.42
CA PRO A 565 35.66 -21.91 -10.56
C PRO A 565 36.07 -21.41 -11.95
N GLY A 566 37.23 -20.78 -12.08
CA GLY A 566 37.73 -20.27 -13.36
C GLY A 566 37.69 -21.29 -14.48
N ALA A 567 38.15 -22.54 -14.23
CA ALA A 567 38.12 -23.60 -15.23
C ALA A 567 36.71 -23.95 -15.74
N VAL A 568 35.69 -23.81 -14.90
CA VAL A 568 34.30 -24.02 -15.30
C VAL A 568 33.81 -22.85 -16.14
N ARG A 569 34.13 -21.61 -15.75
CA ARG A 569 33.80 -20.41 -16.54
C ARG A 569 34.44 -20.49 -17.93
N ASP A 570 35.71 -20.88 -18.02
CA ASP A 570 36.43 -21.06 -19.28
C ASP A 570 35.77 -22.14 -20.16
N ARG A 571 35.36 -23.27 -19.58
CA ARG A 571 34.65 -24.35 -20.29
C ARG A 571 33.32 -23.85 -20.88
N ILE A 572 32.46 -23.20 -20.06
CA ILE A 572 31.17 -22.69 -20.50
C ILE A 572 31.34 -21.64 -21.59
N THR A 573 32.29 -20.70 -21.41
CA THR A 573 32.58 -19.67 -22.42
C THR A 573 33.11 -20.28 -23.72
N ALA A 574 33.94 -21.30 -23.65
CA ALA A 574 34.47 -21.98 -24.83
C ALA A 574 33.36 -22.79 -25.58
N ALA A 575 32.42 -23.36 -24.84
CA ALA A 575 31.29 -24.08 -25.43
C ALA A 575 30.29 -23.14 -26.18
N HIS A 576 30.17 -21.89 -25.71
CA HIS A 576 29.22 -20.89 -26.25
C HIS A 576 29.92 -19.58 -26.63
N PRO A 577 30.80 -19.59 -27.64
CA PRO A 577 31.67 -18.44 -27.95
C PRO A 577 30.94 -17.18 -28.44
N THR A 578 29.67 -17.31 -28.84
CA THR A 578 28.82 -16.20 -29.33
C THR A 578 27.79 -15.75 -28.31
N ALA A 579 27.66 -16.46 -27.20
CA ALA A 579 26.70 -16.11 -26.15
C ALA A 579 27.25 -15.01 -25.24
N GLN A 580 26.35 -14.14 -24.78
CA GLN A 580 26.62 -13.24 -23.68
C GLN A 580 26.48 -14.03 -22.37
N ILE A 581 27.60 -14.20 -21.64
CA ILE A 581 27.60 -14.95 -20.38
C ILE A 581 28.00 -14.00 -19.25
N ASP A 582 27.10 -13.86 -18.29
CA ASP A 582 27.28 -13.02 -17.12
C ASP A 582 27.60 -13.89 -15.88
N PHE A 583 28.81 -13.78 -15.36
CA PHE A 583 29.27 -14.47 -14.14
C PHE A 583 29.43 -13.55 -12.94
N GLU A 584 29.47 -12.20 -13.14
CA GLU A 584 29.83 -11.19 -12.11
C GLU A 584 28.77 -10.12 -11.94
#